data_8e21413a124f36da84e68e3393b2ee60
#
_entry.id   8e21413a124f36da84e68e3393b2ee60
#
_cell.length_a   1.000
_cell.length_b   1.000
_cell.length_c   1.000
_cell.angle_alpha   90.00
_cell.angle_beta   90.00
_cell.angle_gamma   90.00
#
_symmetry.space_group_name_H-M   'P 1'
#
loop_
_entity.id
_entity.type
_entity.pdbx_description
1 polymer ?
#
loop_
_entity_poly.entity_id
_entity_poly.type
_entity_poly.pdbx_seq_one_letter_code
_entity_poly.pdbx_strand_id
1 'polypeptide(L)'
;MSKNNKIYLKPKCYLETNNYKKPKEAFKLLYKILKKRLSKSKNYELLDVGCANGELLHFLNEKFKNIKFNGIDVNDELIKHARKKLPANIHLKTLDYNKKNNLKKKFDIIICSGVIQIFDNLDTFFKNIKKNSKANSIFFIFGGFNEYDYDTIIGYKNLNAKINHYQSGWNVWSIKTIKKYFKKKRVIKHRFEIKFDIKKNKKNLIRSWTIKINNRRFFTNALLSIQNQMWLEIK
;
A
#
# COMPACT_ATOMS: atom_id res chain seq x y z
N MET A 1 -5.54 11.65 21.61
CA MET A 1 -6.02 10.45 20.87
C MET A 1 -5.26 9.25 21.35
N SER A 2 -5.95 8.28 21.99
CA SER A 2 -5.33 7.14 22.68
C SER A 2 -4.51 6.27 21.74
N LYS A 3 -3.41 5.72 22.27
CA LYS A 3 -2.55 4.74 21.61
C LYS A 3 -3.35 3.45 21.29
N ASN A 4 -4.04 3.36 20.22
CA ASN A 4 -3.93 2.53 19.07
C ASN A 4 -4.17 1.04 19.15
N ASN A 5 -5.39 0.66 18.98
CA ASN A 5 -5.72 -0.65 18.39
C ASN A 5 -6.11 -0.50 16.90
N LYS A 6 -5.28 0.17 16.10
CA LYS A 6 -5.51 0.21 14.65
C LYS A 6 -5.24 -1.18 14.06
N ILE A 7 -6.12 -1.64 13.18
CA ILE A 7 -6.10 -3.01 12.63
C ILE A 7 -4.79 -3.36 11.91
N TYR A 8 -4.10 -2.36 11.37
CA TYR A 8 -2.82 -2.56 10.69
C TYR A 8 -1.65 -2.92 11.62
N LEU A 9 -1.83 -2.79 12.94
CA LEU A 9 -0.84 -3.21 13.92
C LEU A 9 -0.93 -4.70 14.27
N LYS A 10 -1.94 -5.43 13.75
CA LYS A 10 -2.08 -6.87 13.97
C LYS A 10 -1.29 -7.65 12.93
N PRO A 11 -0.08 -8.17 13.23
CA PRO A 11 0.81 -8.80 12.25
C PRO A 11 0.29 -10.13 11.72
N LYS A 12 -0.46 -10.88 12.54
CA LYS A 12 -0.90 -12.25 12.23
C LYS A 12 -1.49 -12.41 10.83
N CYS A 13 -2.33 -11.47 10.40
CA CYS A 13 -2.98 -11.56 9.10
C CYS A 13 -2.03 -11.40 7.88
N TYR A 14 -0.82 -10.88 8.11
CA TYR A 14 0.22 -10.77 7.08
C TYR A 14 1.22 -11.93 7.15
N LEU A 15 1.46 -12.48 8.36
CA LEU A 15 2.37 -13.61 8.57
C LEU A 15 1.80 -14.93 8.02
N GLU A 16 0.46 -15.05 8.00
CA GLU A 16 -0.25 -16.22 7.46
C GLU A 16 -0.37 -16.22 5.93
N THR A 17 0.07 -15.16 5.24
CA THR A 17 0.01 -15.11 3.76
C THR A 17 1.18 -15.85 3.12
N ASN A 18 0.95 -16.39 1.92
CA ASN A 18 1.97 -17.12 1.14
C ASN A 18 2.18 -16.48 -0.25
N ASN A 19 2.21 -15.12 -0.28
CA ASN A 19 2.38 -14.40 -1.54
C ASN A 19 3.83 -14.40 -2.05
N TYR A 20 4.76 -14.95 -1.29
CA TYR A 20 6.11 -15.24 -1.78
C TYR A 20 6.08 -16.26 -2.93
N LYS A 21 5.26 -17.34 -2.81
CA LYS A 21 5.10 -18.35 -3.86
C LYS A 21 4.05 -17.98 -4.90
N LYS A 22 3.00 -17.25 -4.48
CA LYS A 22 1.89 -16.81 -5.36
C LYS A 22 1.72 -15.29 -5.27
N PRO A 23 2.51 -14.51 -6.04
CA PRO A 23 2.45 -13.05 -6.01
C PRO A 23 1.06 -12.53 -6.33
N LYS A 24 0.62 -11.51 -5.61
CA LYS A 24 -0.67 -10.84 -5.85
C LYS A 24 -0.74 -10.29 -7.27
N GLU A 25 -1.92 -10.33 -7.88
CA GLU A 25 -2.12 -9.78 -9.22
C GLU A 25 -1.78 -8.28 -9.30
N ALA A 26 -2.00 -7.53 -8.21
CA ALA A 26 -1.57 -6.14 -8.10
C ALA A 26 -0.04 -5.98 -8.23
N PHE A 27 0.75 -6.93 -7.70
CA PHE A 27 2.21 -6.92 -7.83
C PHE A 27 2.64 -7.19 -9.28
N LYS A 28 1.96 -8.13 -9.95
CA LYS A 28 2.20 -8.45 -11.37
C LYS A 28 1.89 -7.26 -12.27
N LEU A 29 0.80 -6.52 -11.98
CA LEU A 29 0.48 -5.29 -12.71
C LEU A 29 1.56 -4.24 -12.50
N LEU A 30 1.99 -3.98 -11.25
CA LEU A 30 3.07 -3.03 -10.96
C LEU A 30 4.37 -3.41 -11.69
N TYR A 31 4.75 -4.69 -11.67
CA TYR A 31 5.91 -5.18 -12.42
C TYR A 31 5.81 -4.83 -13.91
N LYS A 32 4.65 -5.07 -14.56
CA LYS A 32 4.43 -4.71 -15.97
C LYS A 32 4.60 -3.22 -16.22
N ILE A 33 4.13 -2.37 -15.30
CA ILE A 33 4.27 -0.91 -15.39
C ILE A 33 5.75 -0.52 -15.24
N LEU A 34 6.43 -1.01 -14.21
CA LEU A 34 7.85 -0.73 -13.95
C LEU A 34 8.73 -1.19 -15.12
N LYS A 35 8.50 -2.39 -15.67
CA LYS A 35 9.24 -2.92 -16.82
C LYS A 35 9.18 -1.99 -18.05
N LYS A 36 8.05 -1.30 -18.26
CA LYS A 36 7.88 -0.33 -19.35
C LYS A 36 8.49 1.05 -19.05
N ARG A 37 8.72 1.37 -17.77
CA ARG A 37 9.19 2.69 -17.32
C ARG A 37 10.69 2.77 -17.09
N LEU A 38 11.28 1.66 -16.65
CA LEU A 38 12.67 1.65 -16.20
C LEU A 38 13.62 1.24 -17.34
N SER A 39 14.70 2.00 -17.48
CA SER A 39 15.80 1.61 -18.35
C SER A 39 16.63 0.49 -17.71
N LYS A 40 17.09 -0.46 -18.52
CA LYS A 40 17.99 -1.53 -18.04
C LYS A 40 19.41 -1.02 -17.74
N SER A 41 19.84 0.07 -18.36
CA SER A 41 21.17 0.66 -18.22
C SER A 41 21.33 1.56 -16.99
N LYS A 42 20.22 1.89 -16.30
CA LYS A 42 20.24 2.77 -15.12
C LYS A 42 19.98 2.00 -13.84
N ASN A 43 20.75 2.29 -12.79
CA ASN A 43 20.48 1.80 -11.45
C ASN A 43 19.47 2.69 -10.72
N TYR A 44 18.58 2.07 -9.94
CA TYR A 44 17.51 2.75 -9.22
C TYR A 44 17.55 2.43 -7.74
N GLU A 45 17.14 3.38 -6.92
CA GLU A 45 16.84 3.22 -5.51
C GLU A 45 15.32 3.18 -5.33
N LEU A 46 14.79 2.10 -4.75
CA LEU A 46 13.36 1.91 -4.52
C LEU A 46 13.06 1.84 -3.03
N LEU A 47 11.99 2.51 -2.61
CA LEU A 47 11.41 2.42 -1.27
C LEU A 47 9.99 1.86 -1.34
N ASP A 48 9.71 0.80 -0.57
CA ASP A 48 8.36 0.30 -0.31
C ASP A 48 7.90 0.76 1.09
N VAL A 49 6.88 1.61 1.12
CA VAL A 49 6.32 2.18 2.35
C VAL A 49 5.13 1.34 2.80
N GLY A 50 5.24 0.76 3.99
CA GLY A 50 4.30 -0.24 4.49
C GLY A 50 4.56 -1.60 3.83
N CYS A 51 5.83 -2.02 3.79
CA CYS A 51 6.27 -3.23 3.10
C CYS A 51 5.79 -4.54 3.78
N ALA A 52 5.22 -4.45 4.97
CA ALA A 52 4.75 -5.58 5.78
C ALA A 52 5.84 -6.67 5.90
N ASN A 53 5.50 -7.92 5.58
CA ASN A 53 6.43 -9.05 5.58
C ASN A 53 7.36 -9.09 4.34
N GLY A 54 7.31 -8.09 3.43
CA GLY A 54 8.26 -7.94 2.31
C GLY A 54 7.92 -8.69 1.03
N GLU A 55 6.70 -9.23 0.89
CA GLU A 55 6.30 -10.04 -0.28
C GLU A 55 6.43 -9.30 -1.62
N LEU A 56 6.11 -8.00 -1.67
CA LEU A 56 6.27 -7.18 -2.87
C LEU A 56 7.76 -6.99 -3.22
N LEU A 57 8.58 -6.70 -2.21
CA LEU A 57 10.02 -6.54 -2.39
C LEU A 57 10.67 -7.83 -2.90
N HIS A 58 10.31 -8.98 -2.33
CA HIS A 58 10.76 -10.29 -2.80
C HIS A 58 10.45 -10.48 -4.28
N PHE A 59 9.18 -10.33 -4.65
CA PHE A 59 8.72 -10.49 -6.03
C PHE A 59 9.45 -9.58 -7.03
N LEU A 60 9.65 -8.30 -6.67
CA LEU A 60 10.32 -7.35 -7.56
C LEU A 60 11.84 -7.58 -7.62
N ASN A 61 12.47 -8.01 -6.53
CA ASN A 61 13.91 -8.31 -6.48
C ASN A 61 14.29 -9.50 -7.39
N GLU A 62 13.38 -10.48 -7.56
CA GLU A 62 13.59 -11.55 -8.53
C GLU A 62 13.57 -11.04 -9.99
N LYS A 63 12.85 -9.95 -10.28
CA LYS A 63 12.61 -9.45 -11.64
C LYS A 63 13.55 -8.33 -12.08
N PHE A 64 14.13 -7.57 -11.13
CA PHE A 64 14.98 -6.43 -11.42
C PHE A 64 16.33 -6.56 -10.72
N LYS A 65 17.41 -6.61 -11.49
CA LYS A 65 18.80 -6.68 -10.97
C LYS A 65 19.45 -5.31 -10.79
N ASN A 66 18.88 -4.28 -11.41
CA ASN A 66 19.37 -2.90 -11.37
C ASN A 66 18.60 -2.00 -10.38
N ILE A 67 17.90 -2.60 -9.40
CA ILE A 67 17.19 -1.87 -8.34
C ILE A 67 17.76 -2.26 -6.97
N LYS A 68 18.13 -1.25 -6.19
CA LYS A 68 18.42 -1.41 -4.76
C LYS A 68 17.12 -1.21 -3.98
N PHE A 69 16.69 -2.27 -3.29
CA PHE A 69 15.42 -2.30 -2.60
C PHE A 69 15.54 -1.87 -1.14
N ASN A 70 14.61 -1.03 -0.70
CA ASN A 70 14.45 -0.62 0.69
C ASN A 70 12.98 -0.79 1.07
N GLY A 71 12.72 -1.27 2.28
CA GLY A 71 11.39 -1.42 2.84
C GLY A 71 11.26 -0.82 4.23
N ILE A 72 10.13 -0.20 4.49
CA ILE A 72 9.81 0.29 5.83
C ILE A 72 8.40 -0.14 6.22
N ASP A 73 8.23 -0.47 7.49
CA ASP A 73 6.92 -0.73 8.09
C ASP A 73 6.91 -0.25 9.53
N VAL A 74 5.75 0.09 10.06
CA VAL A 74 5.60 0.49 11.47
C VAL A 74 5.67 -0.69 12.41
N ASN A 75 5.40 -1.91 11.92
CA ASN A 75 5.36 -3.13 12.70
C ASN A 75 6.71 -3.86 12.69
N ASP A 76 7.37 -3.88 13.85
CA ASP A 76 8.69 -4.49 14.01
C ASP A 76 8.68 -6.02 13.81
N GLU A 77 7.60 -6.70 14.21
CA GLU A 77 7.46 -8.15 14.03
C GLU A 77 7.43 -8.52 12.54
N LEU A 78 6.72 -7.73 11.71
CA LEU A 78 6.69 -7.93 10.28
C LEU A 78 8.08 -7.67 9.65
N ILE A 79 8.78 -6.64 10.09
CA ILE A 79 10.16 -6.35 9.62
C ILE A 79 11.12 -7.47 10.02
N LYS A 80 11.04 -7.97 11.26
CA LYS A 80 11.85 -9.14 11.70
C LYS A 80 11.56 -10.38 10.86
N HIS A 81 10.28 -10.63 10.55
CA HIS A 81 9.91 -11.75 9.68
C HIS A 81 10.44 -11.56 8.25
N ALA A 82 10.29 -10.36 7.69
CA ALA A 82 10.80 -10.03 6.36
C ALA A 82 12.32 -10.23 6.24
N ARG A 83 13.11 -9.83 7.26
CA ARG A 83 14.57 -10.04 7.29
C ARG A 83 14.97 -11.51 7.22
N LYS A 84 14.16 -12.43 7.76
CA LYS A 84 14.42 -13.88 7.69
C LYS A 84 14.09 -14.47 6.31
N LYS A 85 13.28 -13.79 5.50
CA LYS A 85 12.77 -14.28 4.21
C LYS A 85 13.43 -13.63 3.01
N LEU A 86 13.88 -12.39 3.16
CA LEU A 86 14.44 -11.61 2.06
C LEU A 86 15.97 -11.71 2.01
N PRO A 87 16.56 -11.59 0.81
CA PRO A 87 18.02 -11.49 0.68
C PRO A 87 18.61 -10.31 1.47
N ALA A 88 19.83 -10.46 1.98
CA ALA A 88 20.50 -9.47 2.83
C ALA A 88 20.75 -8.11 2.15
N ASN A 89 20.74 -8.06 0.83
CA ASN A 89 20.87 -6.82 0.05
C ASN A 89 19.61 -5.94 0.04
N ILE A 90 18.49 -6.41 0.62
CA ILE A 90 17.27 -5.61 0.79
C ILE A 90 17.31 -4.94 2.17
N HIS A 91 17.35 -3.60 2.18
CA HIS A 91 17.42 -2.82 3.42
C HIS A 91 16.04 -2.63 4.03
N LEU A 92 15.85 -3.14 5.25
CA LEU A 92 14.58 -3.07 5.97
C LEU A 92 14.71 -2.25 7.25
N LYS A 93 13.70 -1.40 7.54
CA LYS A 93 13.68 -0.57 8.75
C LYS A 93 12.28 -0.48 9.34
N THR A 94 12.18 -0.59 10.67
CA THR A 94 10.95 -0.26 11.40
C THR A 94 10.82 1.26 11.48
N LEU A 95 9.75 1.83 10.89
CA LEU A 95 9.55 3.27 10.84
C LEU A 95 8.06 3.60 10.60
N ASP A 96 7.50 4.50 11.43
CA ASP A 96 6.19 5.10 11.17
C ASP A 96 6.33 6.26 10.17
N TYR A 97 5.98 5.99 8.93
CA TYR A 97 6.12 6.98 7.85
C TYR A 97 5.03 8.07 7.87
N ASN A 98 3.99 7.92 8.68
CA ASN A 98 2.98 8.96 8.92
C ASN A 98 3.33 9.90 10.07
N LYS A 99 4.55 9.81 10.60
CA LYS A 99 5.12 10.75 11.58
C LYS A 99 6.33 11.47 10.99
N LYS A 100 6.73 12.60 11.61
CA LYS A 100 8.00 13.25 11.29
C LYS A 100 9.13 12.23 11.48
N ASN A 101 9.93 12.00 10.45
CA ASN A 101 11.00 11.02 10.46
C ASN A 101 12.33 11.61 9.97
N ASN A 102 13.41 10.92 10.31
CA ASN A 102 14.79 11.31 9.98
C ASN A 102 15.37 10.54 8.80
N LEU A 103 14.54 9.93 7.94
CA LEU A 103 15.02 9.26 6.74
C LEU A 103 15.62 10.30 5.78
N LYS A 104 16.94 10.31 5.65
CA LYS A 104 17.69 11.29 4.82
C LYS A 104 17.78 10.82 3.35
N LYS A 105 17.69 9.52 3.11
CA LYS A 105 17.84 8.91 1.78
C LYS A 105 16.72 9.35 0.84
N LYS A 106 17.09 9.59 -0.43
CA LYS A 106 16.15 9.89 -1.52
C LYS A 106 16.09 8.73 -2.51
N PHE A 107 14.90 8.52 -3.10
CA PHE A 107 14.61 7.38 -3.94
C PHE A 107 14.14 7.79 -5.33
N ASP A 108 14.48 6.96 -6.33
CA ASP A 108 13.97 7.11 -7.70
C ASP A 108 12.53 6.61 -7.81
N ILE A 109 12.20 5.59 -7.02
CA ILE A 109 10.88 4.94 -7.02
C ILE A 109 10.41 4.83 -5.57
N ILE A 110 9.20 5.29 -5.30
CA ILE A 110 8.53 5.04 -4.02
C ILE A 110 7.24 4.30 -4.29
N ILE A 111 6.98 3.25 -3.52
CA ILE A 111 5.76 2.45 -3.61
C ILE A 111 5.02 2.53 -2.28
N CYS A 112 3.70 2.56 -2.34
CA CYS A 112 2.82 2.46 -1.19
C CYS A 112 1.60 1.60 -1.57
N SER A 113 1.56 0.37 -1.08
CA SER A 113 0.53 -0.59 -1.47
C SER A 113 -0.44 -0.89 -0.32
N GLY A 114 -1.67 -0.36 -0.40
CA GLY A 114 -2.73 -0.63 0.57
C GLY A 114 -2.51 0.01 1.96
N VAL A 115 -1.83 1.15 2.04
CA VAL A 115 -1.48 1.81 3.31
C VAL A 115 -2.28 3.09 3.55
N ILE A 116 -2.44 3.95 2.54
CA ILE A 116 -3.05 5.28 2.77
C ILE A 116 -4.50 5.23 3.25
N GLN A 117 -5.19 4.10 3.02
CA GLN A 117 -6.57 3.87 3.47
C GLN A 117 -6.71 3.79 4.99
N ILE A 118 -5.61 3.67 5.73
CA ILE A 118 -5.62 3.63 7.20
C ILE A 118 -5.38 5.00 7.83
N PHE A 119 -5.05 6.03 7.05
CA PHE A 119 -4.81 7.38 7.55
C PHE A 119 -6.05 8.26 7.38
N ASP A 120 -6.35 9.07 8.39
CA ASP A 120 -7.44 10.06 8.37
C ASP A 120 -6.94 11.41 7.86
N ASN A 121 -5.62 11.58 7.75
CA ASN A 121 -4.95 12.74 7.19
C ASN A 121 -3.68 12.28 6.45
N LEU A 122 -3.41 12.85 5.29
CA LEU A 122 -2.32 12.49 4.41
C LEU A 122 -1.16 13.50 4.40
N ASP A 123 -1.25 14.60 5.15
CA ASP A 123 -0.28 15.71 5.08
C ASP A 123 1.13 15.27 5.42
N THR A 124 1.31 14.65 6.59
CA THR A 124 2.63 14.17 7.03
C THR A 124 3.17 13.09 6.12
N PHE A 125 2.31 12.16 5.70
CA PHE A 125 2.66 11.09 4.79
C PHE A 125 3.21 11.64 3.46
N PHE A 126 2.46 12.52 2.79
CA PHE A 126 2.90 13.08 1.52
C PHE A 126 4.05 14.08 1.65
N LYS A 127 4.17 14.78 2.78
CA LYS A 127 5.37 15.58 3.09
C LYS A 127 6.63 14.70 3.13
N ASN A 128 6.55 13.53 3.75
CA ASN A 128 7.65 12.57 3.78
C ASN A 128 7.93 11.98 2.39
N ILE A 129 6.90 11.63 1.61
CA ILE A 129 7.08 11.19 0.22
C ILE A 129 7.88 12.22 -0.57
N LYS A 130 7.48 13.49 -0.54
CA LYS A 130 8.18 14.58 -1.25
C LYS A 130 9.62 14.74 -0.78
N LYS A 131 9.87 14.69 0.52
CA LYS A 131 11.20 14.80 1.14
C LYS A 131 12.14 13.68 0.65
N ASN A 132 11.63 12.47 0.56
CA ASN A 132 12.39 11.28 0.17
C ASN A 132 12.38 11.00 -1.34
N SER A 133 11.76 11.86 -2.14
CA SER A 133 11.75 11.77 -3.59
C SER A 133 12.99 12.45 -4.19
N LYS A 134 13.61 11.83 -5.19
CA LYS A 134 14.55 12.52 -6.12
C LYS A 134 13.75 13.41 -7.08
N ALA A 135 14.40 14.32 -7.79
CA ALA A 135 13.74 15.26 -8.70
C ALA A 135 12.83 14.57 -9.73
N ASN A 136 13.31 13.50 -10.37
CA ASN A 136 12.59 12.73 -11.39
C ASN A 136 12.02 11.42 -10.84
N SER A 137 11.67 11.38 -9.55
CA SER A 137 11.12 10.18 -8.94
C SER A 137 9.70 9.88 -9.42
N ILE A 138 9.38 8.59 -9.45
CA ILE A 138 8.02 8.10 -9.67
C ILE A 138 7.47 7.55 -8.36
N PHE A 139 6.26 7.96 -8.00
CA PHE A 139 5.57 7.45 -6.84
C PHE A 139 4.35 6.63 -7.26
N PHE A 140 4.25 5.40 -6.76
CA PHE A 140 3.15 4.48 -7.00
C PHE A 140 2.32 4.28 -5.73
N ILE A 141 1.01 4.48 -5.83
CA ILE A 141 0.07 4.20 -4.73
C ILE A 141 -0.95 3.18 -5.22
N PHE A 142 -1.12 2.07 -4.50
CA PHE A 142 -2.18 1.10 -4.74
C PHE A 142 -3.26 1.18 -3.68
N GLY A 143 -4.52 1.17 -4.11
CA GLY A 143 -5.68 1.12 -3.22
C GLY A 143 -7.00 1.35 -3.92
N GLY A 144 -8.07 1.42 -3.14
CA GLY A 144 -9.35 1.92 -3.56
C GLY A 144 -9.34 3.45 -3.60
N PHE A 145 -9.72 4.02 -4.75
CA PHE A 145 -9.81 5.47 -4.91
C PHE A 145 -11.18 5.87 -5.42
N ASN A 146 -11.66 7.02 -4.95
CA ASN A 146 -12.87 7.62 -5.49
C ASN A 146 -12.51 8.42 -6.75
N GLU A 147 -13.16 8.12 -7.86
CA GLU A 147 -13.01 8.86 -9.12
C GLU A 147 -13.86 10.13 -9.13
N TYR A 148 -14.81 10.24 -8.20
CA TYR A 148 -15.56 11.48 -7.90
C TYR A 148 -14.81 12.32 -6.86
N ASP A 149 -15.20 13.58 -6.69
CA ASP A 149 -14.51 14.58 -5.87
C ASP A 149 -14.82 14.48 -4.37
N TYR A 150 -15.09 13.28 -3.87
CA TYR A 150 -15.42 13.02 -2.46
C TYR A 150 -14.38 12.14 -1.79
N ASP A 151 -13.83 12.61 -0.67
CA ASP A 151 -13.06 11.79 0.25
C ASP A 151 -14.01 11.14 1.26
N THR A 152 -13.87 9.85 1.50
CA THR A 152 -14.69 9.12 2.46
C THR A 152 -13.83 8.65 3.62
N ILE A 153 -14.12 9.13 4.83
CA ILE A 153 -13.49 8.67 6.07
C ILE A 153 -14.45 7.72 6.77
N ILE A 154 -14.01 6.49 7.01
CA ILE A 154 -14.86 5.43 7.57
C ILE A 154 -14.53 5.23 9.03
N GLY A 155 -15.49 5.55 9.91
CA GLY A 155 -15.47 5.20 11.31
C GLY A 155 -16.31 3.94 11.55
N TYR A 156 -15.76 2.98 12.30
CA TYR A 156 -16.47 1.74 12.64
C TYR A 156 -16.17 1.27 14.06
N LYS A 157 -17.13 0.55 14.67
CA LYS A 157 -16.99 -0.07 15.97
C LYS A 157 -17.26 -1.57 15.84
N ASN A 158 -16.34 -2.39 16.29
CA ASN A 158 -16.56 -3.83 16.33
C ASN A 158 -17.29 -4.16 17.66
N LEU A 159 -18.56 -4.49 17.57
CA LEU A 159 -19.40 -4.78 18.75
C LEU A 159 -18.99 -6.05 19.51
N ASN A 160 -18.24 -6.95 18.86
CA ASN A 160 -17.71 -8.17 19.49
C ASN A 160 -16.31 -7.98 20.10
N ALA A 161 -15.74 -6.78 19.99
CA ALA A 161 -14.44 -6.48 20.59
C ALA A 161 -14.61 -5.72 21.91
N LYS A 162 -13.68 -5.93 22.86
CA LYS A 162 -13.62 -5.16 24.11
C LYS A 162 -13.33 -3.67 23.94
N ILE A 163 -13.32 -3.16 22.70
CA ILE A 163 -12.98 -1.78 22.34
C ILE A 163 -14.27 -0.96 22.29
N ASN A 164 -14.41 -0.01 23.20
CA ASN A 164 -15.63 0.80 23.32
C ASN A 164 -15.56 2.17 22.62
N HIS A 165 -14.73 2.30 21.58
CA HIS A 165 -14.63 3.52 20.76
C HIS A 165 -14.60 3.19 19.27
N TYR A 166 -14.95 4.17 18.44
CA TYR A 166 -14.82 4.05 17.00
C TYR A 166 -13.35 4.01 16.59
N GLN A 167 -13.05 3.12 15.66
CA GLN A 167 -11.79 3.04 14.96
C GLN A 167 -11.98 3.63 13.56
N SER A 168 -10.94 4.17 12.95
CA SER A 168 -10.96 4.56 11.55
C SER A 168 -10.08 3.66 10.70
N GLY A 169 -10.39 3.60 9.42
CA GLY A 169 -9.62 2.85 8.44
C GLY A 169 -10.48 2.45 7.26
N TRP A 170 -9.83 1.94 6.21
CA TRP A 170 -10.46 1.64 4.93
C TRP A 170 -11.02 2.88 4.23
N ASN A 171 -10.42 4.05 4.53
CA ASN A 171 -10.77 5.32 3.93
C ASN A 171 -10.61 5.26 2.42
N VAL A 172 -11.48 5.96 1.70
CA VAL A 172 -11.42 6.04 0.24
C VAL A 172 -11.14 7.49 -0.15
N TRP A 173 -9.91 7.74 -0.54
CA TRP A 173 -9.47 9.07 -0.96
C TRP A 173 -9.83 9.34 -2.41
N SER A 174 -10.27 10.56 -2.70
CA SER A 174 -10.52 10.98 -4.08
C SER A 174 -9.20 11.15 -4.85
N ILE A 175 -9.24 10.89 -6.14
CA ILE A 175 -8.10 11.18 -7.03
C ILE A 175 -7.80 12.68 -7.04
N LYS A 176 -8.81 13.52 -6.86
CA LYS A 176 -8.66 14.98 -6.73
C LYS A 176 -7.81 15.37 -5.53
N THR A 177 -8.03 14.75 -4.37
CA THR A 177 -7.19 14.97 -3.17
C THR A 177 -5.75 14.54 -3.43
N ILE A 178 -5.50 13.39 -4.04
CA ILE A 178 -4.14 12.98 -4.41
C ILE A 178 -3.49 14.03 -5.33
N LYS A 179 -4.20 14.50 -6.35
CA LYS A 179 -3.70 15.54 -7.27
C LYS A 179 -3.38 16.85 -6.56
N LYS A 180 -4.14 17.27 -5.54
CA LYS A 180 -3.85 18.49 -4.74
C LYS A 180 -2.47 18.43 -4.09
N TYR A 181 -2.04 17.27 -3.58
CA TYR A 181 -0.70 17.11 -3.01
C TYR A 181 0.42 17.17 -4.06
N PHE A 182 0.13 16.81 -5.32
CA PHE A 182 1.09 16.69 -6.40
C PHE A 182 0.77 17.59 -7.61
N LYS A 183 0.41 18.86 -7.35
CA LYS A 183 -0.09 19.83 -8.37
C LYS A 183 0.75 19.93 -9.65
N LYS A 184 2.09 19.80 -9.55
CA LYS A 184 3.01 19.90 -10.69
C LYS A 184 3.36 18.55 -11.32
N LYS A 185 2.70 17.46 -10.88
CA LYS A 185 3.00 16.11 -11.34
C LYS A 185 1.79 15.51 -12.06
N ARG A 186 2.06 14.71 -13.09
CA ARG A 186 1.03 13.94 -13.79
C ARG A 186 0.63 12.74 -12.94
N VAL A 187 -0.68 12.51 -12.79
CA VAL A 187 -1.26 11.33 -12.14
C VAL A 187 -1.88 10.44 -13.20
N ILE A 188 -1.35 9.25 -13.37
CA ILE A 188 -1.80 8.24 -14.34
C ILE A 188 -2.50 7.12 -13.58
N LYS A 189 -3.69 6.74 -14.02
CA LYS A 189 -4.49 5.65 -13.45
C LYS A 189 -4.20 4.35 -14.18
N HIS A 190 -3.81 3.31 -13.44
CA HIS A 190 -3.72 1.94 -13.93
C HIS A 190 -4.76 1.10 -13.21
N ARG A 191 -5.93 0.94 -13.82
CA ARG A 191 -7.04 0.18 -13.24
C ARG A 191 -6.65 -1.28 -13.07
N PHE A 192 -7.07 -1.85 -11.96
CA PHE A 192 -6.85 -3.24 -11.63
C PHE A 192 -8.15 -4.02 -11.85
N GLU A 193 -8.18 -4.83 -12.90
CA GLU A 193 -9.30 -5.71 -13.18
C GLU A 193 -9.22 -6.97 -12.31
N ILE A 194 -10.27 -7.23 -11.53
CA ILE A 194 -10.33 -8.39 -10.65
C ILE A 194 -10.88 -9.57 -11.45
N LYS A 195 -10.00 -10.54 -11.79
CA LYS A 195 -10.34 -11.75 -12.58
C LYS A 195 -10.51 -13.01 -11.74
N PHE A 196 -10.54 -12.88 -10.41
CA PHE A 196 -10.59 -13.99 -9.47
C PHE A 196 -11.56 -13.70 -8.34
N ASP A 197 -11.99 -14.75 -7.65
CA ASP A 197 -12.87 -14.64 -6.50
C ASP A 197 -12.08 -14.77 -5.19
N ILE A 198 -12.33 -13.87 -4.26
CA ILE A 198 -11.86 -13.96 -2.88
C ILE A 198 -13.06 -14.27 -2.01
N LYS A 199 -13.03 -15.41 -1.33
CA LYS A 199 -14.08 -15.84 -0.41
C LYS A 199 -14.10 -14.96 0.84
N LYS A 200 -15.30 -14.70 1.35
CA LYS A 200 -15.53 -14.01 2.63
C LYS A 200 -14.84 -14.77 3.76
N ASN A 201 -13.96 -14.12 4.52
CA ASN A 201 -13.35 -14.69 5.70
C ASN A 201 -14.27 -14.46 6.92
N LYS A 202 -14.97 -15.50 7.35
CA LYS A 202 -15.91 -15.43 8.49
C LYS A 202 -15.24 -15.03 9.81
N LYS A 203 -13.95 -15.32 10.00
CA LYS A 203 -13.17 -14.97 11.20
C LYS A 203 -12.65 -13.53 11.20
N ASN A 204 -12.61 -12.89 10.01
CA ASN A 204 -12.14 -11.52 9.87
C ASN A 204 -12.89 -10.81 8.74
N LEU A 205 -14.06 -10.28 9.07
CA LEU A 205 -15.00 -9.67 8.14
C LEU A 205 -14.54 -8.29 7.61
N ILE A 206 -13.51 -7.71 8.21
CA ILE A 206 -12.92 -6.46 7.70
C ILE A 206 -11.97 -6.72 6.52
N ARG A 207 -11.45 -7.95 6.36
CA ARG A 207 -10.70 -8.32 5.14
C ARG A 207 -11.64 -8.33 3.95
N SER A 208 -11.13 -7.80 2.84
CA SER A 208 -11.91 -7.71 1.61
C SER A 208 -12.19 -9.09 1.01
N TRP A 209 -13.38 -9.23 0.45
CA TRP A 209 -13.76 -10.30 -0.46
C TRP A 209 -14.30 -9.71 -1.75
N THR A 210 -14.55 -10.54 -2.77
CA THR A 210 -15.12 -10.08 -4.03
C THR A 210 -16.63 -10.28 -4.07
N ILE A 211 -17.31 -9.32 -4.69
CA ILE A 211 -18.70 -9.41 -5.14
C ILE A 211 -18.78 -9.17 -6.63
N LYS A 212 -19.81 -9.69 -7.30
CA LYS A 212 -20.05 -9.51 -8.72
C LYS A 212 -21.30 -8.65 -8.93
N ILE A 213 -21.14 -7.55 -9.67
CA ILE A 213 -22.23 -6.66 -10.07
C ILE A 213 -22.12 -6.46 -11.59
N ASN A 214 -23.19 -6.73 -12.34
CA ASN A 214 -23.19 -6.59 -13.82
C ASN A 214 -21.94 -7.18 -14.50
N ASN A 215 -21.64 -8.44 -14.21
CA ASN A 215 -20.47 -9.17 -14.71
C ASN A 215 -19.09 -8.61 -14.32
N ARG A 216 -19.01 -7.56 -13.51
CA ARG A 216 -17.76 -7.02 -12.97
C ARG A 216 -17.56 -7.39 -11.51
N ARG A 217 -16.30 -7.67 -11.12
CA ARG A 217 -15.94 -7.94 -9.73
C ARG A 217 -15.47 -6.67 -9.04
N PHE A 218 -15.87 -6.54 -7.78
CA PHE A 218 -15.49 -5.44 -6.90
C PHE A 218 -15.01 -5.99 -5.57
N PHE A 219 -14.13 -5.27 -4.90
CA PHE A 219 -13.81 -5.55 -3.51
C PHE A 219 -14.83 -4.90 -2.59
N THR A 220 -15.23 -5.65 -1.58
CA THR A 220 -16.03 -5.17 -0.45
C THR A 220 -15.57 -5.81 0.85
N ASN A 221 -16.09 -5.33 1.97
CA ASN A 221 -15.89 -5.91 3.31
C ASN A 221 -17.11 -5.60 4.19
N ALA A 222 -17.08 -5.96 5.48
CA ALA A 222 -18.19 -5.72 6.42
C ALA A 222 -18.46 -4.23 6.70
N LEU A 223 -17.63 -3.31 6.21
CA LEU A 223 -17.89 -1.87 6.26
C LEU A 223 -18.73 -1.39 5.07
N LEU A 224 -19.22 -2.32 4.25
CA LEU A 224 -20.12 -2.12 3.11
C LEU A 224 -19.57 -1.17 2.03
N SER A 225 -18.27 -0.95 1.99
CA SER A 225 -17.64 -0.17 0.93
C SER A 225 -17.40 -1.03 -0.31
N ILE A 226 -17.84 -0.55 -1.48
CA ILE A 226 -17.54 -1.16 -2.77
C ILE A 226 -16.38 -0.39 -3.39
N GLN A 227 -15.28 -1.06 -3.70
CA GLN A 227 -14.06 -0.40 -4.13
C GLN A 227 -13.55 -0.93 -5.46
N ASN A 228 -13.25 -0.01 -6.37
CA ASN A 228 -12.36 -0.22 -7.50
C ASN A 228 -10.93 0.01 -7.05
N GLN A 229 -10.07 -0.97 -7.23
CA GLN A 229 -8.67 -0.79 -6.92
C GLN A 229 -7.87 -0.41 -8.17
N MET A 230 -6.84 0.41 -7.98
CA MET A 230 -5.94 0.82 -9.04
C MET A 230 -4.57 1.19 -8.49
N TRP A 231 -3.57 1.18 -9.37
CA TRP A 231 -2.32 1.89 -9.15
C TRP A 231 -2.44 3.32 -9.66
N LEU A 232 -2.08 4.29 -8.84
CA LEU A 232 -1.81 5.66 -9.28
C LEU A 232 -0.31 5.81 -9.45
N GLU A 233 0.12 6.19 -10.65
CA GLU A 233 1.49 6.57 -10.98
C GLU A 233 1.59 8.09 -10.99
N ILE A 234 2.48 8.64 -10.18
CA ILE A 234 2.67 10.08 -9.98
C ILE A 234 4.10 10.44 -10.38
N LYS A 235 4.26 11.25 -11.44
CA LYS A 235 5.55 11.59 -12.02
C LYS A 235 5.61 13.03 -12.57
#